data_a2dae3d9552a7c078c7e07c3d77eb25f
#
_entry.id   a2dae3d9552a7c078c7e07c3d77eb25f
#
_cell.length_a   1.000
_cell.length_b   1.000
_cell.length_c   1.000
_cell.angle_alpha   90.00
_cell.angle_beta   90.00
_cell.angle_gamma   90.00
#
_symmetry.space_group_name_H-M   'P 1'
#
loop_
_entity.id
_entity.type
_entity.pdbx_description
1 polymer ?
#
loop_
_entity_poly.entity_id
_entity_poly.type
_entity_poly.pdbx_seq_one_letter_code
_entity_poly.pdbx_strand_id
1 'polypeptide(L)'
;MPIALLALAAFIAVIIVWNVVFKRNMGEAMLLGLVVTALFAGAQAPAYLLGGLTDALTHDVLYAALAFVFMAYLIDVTGLIQKILAILNSVFGRIRGGPAFIDTAGSAVFGSLSGSNSANTASSGSFTGPWMVRTGWTPTRAATVLAGNGGMGAALPPSASMVIMIGFAGGMVTTGQVYLGLLAAGLYQILLRVGLVAYFVRRDGIPQVDEHDLVPLRTSLRQGAGALSIFLGALVPIVVTVGPLADHLTESTPLGDAMGDISLLTWIPILIIGFSLVAGRDRLPRTVRDWSRLLDGALPKFATIGALLFFAIAASEILGRLGLAEDVNAVLETLPVSATLMVIVVGLVITLVAGPLSSTATLTAVGQISFLALVGVGVDPLLAVVAILVFASTEGASPPASGSIFVAAGLTGARPESTFLPLIVYYMIPIFLIACLIGWGVLPILGV
;
A
#
# COMPACT_ATOMS: atom_id res chain seq x y z
N MET A 1 -14.48 12.05 30.79
CA MET A 1 -14.72 11.11 29.65
C MET A 1 -13.70 11.39 28.58
N PRO A 2 -13.10 10.40 27.96
CA PRO A 2 -12.12 10.59 26.90
C PRO A 2 -12.82 11.13 25.64
N ILE A 3 -12.85 12.45 25.50
CA ILE A 3 -13.61 13.15 24.44
C ILE A 3 -13.02 12.84 23.07
N ALA A 4 -11.70 12.80 22.96
CA ALA A 4 -11.04 12.54 21.70
C ALA A 4 -11.26 11.09 21.22
N LEU A 5 -11.28 10.10 22.12
CA LEU A 5 -11.63 8.72 21.79
C LEU A 5 -13.10 8.58 21.35
N LEU A 6 -14.03 9.33 21.96
CA LEU A 6 -15.43 9.35 21.51
C LEU A 6 -15.55 10.00 20.13
N ALA A 7 -14.84 11.09 19.89
CA ALA A 7 -14.79 11.75 18.59
C ALA A 7 -14.23 10.82 17.50
N LEU A 8 -13.15 10.08 17.81
CA LEU A 8 -12.58 9.08 16.92
C LEU A 8 -13.56 7.92 16.65
N ALA A 9 -14.22 7.40 17.68
CA ALA A 9 -15.22 6.34 17.51
C ALA A 9 -16.37 6.81 16.61
N ALA A 10 -16.84 8.05 16.79
CA ALA A 10 -17.84 8.65 15.92
C ALA A 10 -17.34 8.84 14.49
N PHE A 11 -16.09 9.29 14.30
CA PHE A 11 -15.43 9.38 12.98
C PHE A 11 -15.46 8.05 12.25
N ILE A 12 -14.98 6.99 12.90
CA ILE A 12 -14.94 5.64 12.33
C ILE A 12 -16.35 5.12 12.02
N ALA A 13 -17.29 5.31 12.95
CA ALA A 13 -18.68 4.88 12.78
C ALA A 13 -19.34 5.55 11.56
N VAL A 14 -19.15 6.87 11.40
CA VAL A 14 -19.66 7.62 10.23
C VAL A 14 -19.08 7.07 8.94
N ILE A 15 -17.77 6.82 8.88
CA ILE A 15 -17.11 6.28 7.70
C ILE A 15 -17.69 4.91 7.34
N ILE A 16 -17.81 4.00 8.32
CA ILE A 16 -18.33 2.66 8.09
C ILE A 16 -19.78 2.72 7.62
N VAL A 17 -20.64 3.46 8.33
CA VAL A 17 -22.07 3.59 8.00
C VAL A 17 -22.24 4.19 6.60
N TRP A 18 -21.52 5.29 6.29
CA TRP A 18 -21.67 5.99 5.02
C TRP A 18 -21.20 5.14 3.83
N ASN A 19 -20.07 4.45 3.99
CA ASN A 19 -19.49 3.65 2.92
C ASN A 19 -20.14 2.26 2.79
N VAL A 20 -20.31 1.53 3.91
CA VAL A 20 -20.77 0.15 3.89
C VAL A 20 -22.30 0.05 3.79
N VAL A 21 -23.04 0.84 4.58
CA VAL A 21 -24.50 0.78 4.63
C VAL A 21 -25.13 1.58 3.48
N PHE A 22 -24.72 2.86 3.34
CA PHE A 22 -25.26 3.71 2.28
C PHE A 22 -24.55 3.54 0.93
N LYS A 23 -23.45 2.79 0.85
CA LYS A 23 -22.66 2.52 -0.36
C LYS A 23 -22.25 3.79 -1.11
N ARG A 24 -21.94 4.84 -0.36
CA ARG A 24 -21.53 6.14 -0.89
C ARG A 24 -20.02 6.26 -1.00
N ASN A 25 -19.56 7.32 -1.66
CA ASN A 25 -18.15 7.60 -1.89
C ASN A 25 -17.39 7.78 -0.57
N MET A 26 -16.17 7.22 -0.51
CA MET A 26 -15.33 7.27 0.66
C MET A 26 -14.84 8.69 1.00
N GLY A 27 -14.62 9.55 0.00
CA GLY A 27 -14.29 10.96 0.21
C GLY A 27 -15.41 11.73 0.92
N GLU A 28 -16.70 11.44 0.55
CA GLU A 28 -17.86 11.98 1.26
C GLU A 28 -17.90 11.50 2.71
N ALA A 29 -17.61 10.21 2.95
CA ALA A 29 -17.56 9.63 4.28
C ALA A 29 -16.52 10.32 5.17
N MET A 30 -15.32 10.58 4.62
CA MET A 30 -14.24 11.28 5.32
C MET A 30 -14.60 12.74 5.63
N LEU A 31 -15.24 13.45 4.70
CA LEU A 31 -15.73 14.81 4.94
C LEU A 31 -16.76 14.85 6.08
N LEU A 32 -17.73 13.93 6.05
CA LEU A 32 -18.74 13.84 7.13
C LEU A 32 -18.09 13.46 8.46
N GLY A 33 -17.16 12.52 8.44
CA GLY A 33 -16.38 12.16 9.62
C GLY A 33 -15.61 13.35 10.20
N LEU A 34 -14.95 14.14 9.36
CA LEU A 34 -14.26 15.38 9.77
C LEU A 34 -15.23 16.35 10.47
N VAL A 35 -16.40 16.60 9.86
CA VAL A 35 -17.40 17.50 10.44
C VAL A 35 -17.87 16.97 11.79
N VAL A 36 -18.19 15.68 11.89
CA VAL A 36 -18.62 15.05 13.15
C VAL A 36 -17.52 15.15 14.21
N THR A 37 -16.26 14.89 13.86
CA THR A 37 -15.12 15.05 14.77
C THR A 37 -15.02 16.48 15.31
N ALA A 38 -15.16 17.48 14.43
CA ALA A 38 -15.10 18.88 14.82
C ALA A 38 -16.21 19.28 15.80
N LEU A 39 -17.40 18.67 15.72
CA LEU A 39 -18.51 18.97 16.64
C LEU A 39 -18.19 18.64 18.11
N PHE A 40 -17.26 17.70 18.37
CA PHE A 40 -16.80 17.40 19.74
C PHE A 40 -16.00 18.53 20.38
N ALA A 41 -15.50 19.50 19.60
CA ALA A 41 -14.88 20.73 20.11
C ALA A 41 -15.91 21.76 20.61
N GLY A 42 -17.23 21.48 20.56
CA GLY A 42 -18.30 22.35 21.03
C GLY A 42 -18.28 23.72 20.35
N ALA A 43 -18.22 24.78 21.13
CA ALA A 43 -18.20 26.15 20.61
C ALA A 43 -16.96 26.48 19.76
N GLN A 44 -15.88 25.72 19.89
CA GLN A 44 -14.64 25.88 19.11
C GLN A 44 -14.66 25.09 17.79
N ALA A 45 -15.73 24.34 17.49
CA ALA A 45 -15.82 23.51 16.30
C ALA A 45 -15.47 24.24 14.98
N PRO A 46 -15.94 25.48 14.72
CA PRO A 46 -15.57 26.21 13.50
C PRO A 46 -14.06 26.55 13.44
N ALA A 47 -13.47 26.91 14.57
CA ALA A 47 -12.04 27.24 14.64
C ALA A 47 -11.17 25.98 14.44
N TYR A 48 -11.56 24.86 15.04
CA TYR A 48 -10.87 23.56 14.87
C TYR A 48 -11.00 23.03 13.44
N LEU A 49 -12.19 23.17 12.84
CA LEU A 49 -12.41 22.78 11.45
C LEU A 49 -11.54 23.61 10.50
N LEU A 50 -11.54 24.94 10.65
CA LEU A 50 -10.72 25.82 9.81
C LEU A 50 -9.22 25.53 10.01
N GLY A 51 -8.77 25.38 11.26
CA GLY A 51 -7.39 25.02 11.57
C GLY A 51 -6.99 23.68 10.96
N GLY A 52 -7.77 22.62 11.18
CA GLY A 52 -7.49 21.31 10.59
C GLY A 52 -7.43 21.32 9.06
N LEU A 53 -8.32 22.07 8.40
CA LEU A 53 -8.29 22.21 6.94
C LEU A 53 -7.04 22.98 6.45
N THR A 54 -6.65 24.05 7.15
CA THR A 54 -5.43 24.81 6.79
C THR A 54 -4.18 24.00 7.01
N ASP A 55 -4.08 23.25 8.10
CA ASP A 55 -2.95 22.38 8.39
C ASP A 55 -2.84 21.25 7.38
N ALA A 56 -3.97 20.65 7.00
CA ALA A 56 -4.01 19.62 5.96
C ALA A 56 -3.56 20.15 4.59
N LEU A 57 -3.85 21.41 4.23
CA LEU A 57 -3.40 22.03 2.99
C LEU A 57 -1.89 22.26 2.94
N THR A 58 -1.24 22.43 4.07
CA THR A 58 0.21 22.67 4.16
C THR A 58 1.01 21.38 4.45
N HIS A 59 0.32 20.25 4.63
CA HIS A 59 0.95 19.01 5.06
C HIS A 59 1.68 18.32 3.89
N ASP A 60 2.99 18.14 3.98
CA ASP A 60 3.84 17.56 2.93
C ASP A 60 3.38 16.17 2.46
N VAL A 61 2.84 15.36 3.38
CA VAL A 61 2.34 14.01 3.09
C VAL A 61 1.20 14.02 2.06
N LEU A 62 0.35 15.06 2.05
CA LEU A 62 -0.73 15.20 1.06
C LEU A 62 -0.15 15.29 -0.35
N TYR A 63 0.82 16.17 -0.55
CA TYR A 63 1.44 16.39 -1.86
C TYR A 63 2.30 15.20 -2.29
N ALA A 64 3.04 14.61 -1.36
CA ALA A 64 3.80 13.41 -1.63
C ALA A 64 2.88 12.26 -2.10
N ALA A 65 1.79 12.01 -1.41
CA ALA A 65 0.84 10.96 -1.79
C ALA A 65 0.20 11.22 -3.16
N LEU A 66 -0.15 12.47 -3.48
CA LEU A 66 -0.65 12.83 -4.81
C LEU A 66 0.42 12.60 -5.89
N ALA A 67 1.69 12.90 -5.61
CA ALA A 67 2.80 12.60 -6.52
C ALA A 67 2.94 11.08 -6.76
N PHE A 68 2.81 10.25 -5.71
CA PHE A 68 2.80 8.79 -5.85
C PHE A 68 1.61 8.29 -6.69
N VAL A 69 0.42 8.88 -6.53
CA VAL A 69 -0.77 8.55 -7.34
C VAL A 69 -0.51 8.87 -8.82
N PHE A 70 0.08 10.02 -9.10
CA PHE A 70 0.43 10.41 -10.48
C PHE A 70 1.50 9.49 -11.07
N MET A 71 2.54 9.20 -10.30
CA MET A 71 3.59 8.26 -10.66
C MET A 71 3.01 6.92 -11.09
N ALA A 72 2.16 6.32 -10.25
CA ALA A 72 1.53 5.03 -10.53
C ALA A 72 0.65 5.10 -11.80
N TYR A 73 -0.13 6.16 -11.96
CA TYR A 73 -0.95 6.39 -13.14
C TYR A 73 -0.09 6.49 -14.42
N LEU A 74 1.00 7.23 -14.37
CA LEU A 74 1.89 7.43 -15.51
C LEU A 74 2.57 6.11 -15.94
N ILE A 75 3.03 5.31 -14.99
CA ILE A 75 3.62 3.99 -15.25
C ILE A 75 2.61 3.08 -15.95
N ASP A 76 1.33 3.13 -15.53
CA ASP A 76 0.25 2.34 -16.11
C ASP A 76 -0.04 2.76 -17.57
N VAL A 77 -0.31 4.04 -17.82
CA VAL A 77 -0.65 4.54 -19.17
C VAL A 77 0.51 4.45 -20.16
N THR A 78 1.75 4.53 -19.69
CA THR A 78 2.94 4.34 -20.53
C THR A 78 3.22 2.88 -20.87
N GLY A 79 2.53 1.94 -20.22
CA GLY A 79 2.67 0.50 -20.46
C GLY A 79 4.02 -0.08 -20.03
N LEU A 80 4.69 0.57 -19.09
CA LEU A 80 5.97 0.09 -18.56
C LEU A 80 5.80 -1.21 -17.79
N ILE A 81 4.65 -1.37 -17.12
CA ILE A 81 4.31 -2.61 -16.40
C ILE A 81 4.27 -3.80 -17.35
N GLN A 82 3.62 -3.65 -18.51
CA GLN A 82 3.50 -4.72 -19.51
C GLN A 82 4.88 -5.11 -20.03
N LYS A 83 5.81 -4.15 -20.21
CA LYS A 83 7.19 -4.43 -20.61
C LYS A 83 7.94 -5.20 -19.51
N ILE A 84 7.75 -4.85 -18.24
CA ILE A 84 8.35 -5.57 -17.10
C ILE A 84 7.77 -6.99 -17.00
N LEU A 85 6.45 -7.15 -17.11
CA LEU A 85 5.79 -8.46 -17.11
C LEU A 85 6.28 -9.35 -18.27
N ALA A 86 6.56 -8.78 -19.45
CA ALA A 86 7.14 -9.52 -20.58
C ALA A 86 8.56 -10.01 -20.27
N ILE A 87 9.38 -9.22 -19.55
CA ILE A 87 10.71 -9.65 -19.08
C ILE A 87 10.55 -10.79 -18.05
N LEU A 88 9.65 -10.63 -17.06
CA LEU A 88 9.38 -11.67 -16.08
C LEU A 88 8.88 -12.95 -16.73
N ASN A 89 8.05 -12.85 -17.79
CA ASN A 89 7.60 -14.00 -18.56
C ASN A 89 8.78 -14.77 -19.19
N SER A 90 9.73 -14.07 -19.77
CA SER A 90 10.89 -14.72 -20.38
C SER A 90 11.83 -15.40 -19.37
N VAL A 91 11.80 -14.97 -18.09
CA VAL A 91 12.60 -15.55 -17.00
C VAL A 91 11.86 -16.72 -16.33
N PHE A 92 10.63 -16.49 -15.91
CA PHE A 92 9.87 -17.44 -15.07
C PHE A 92 8.85 -18.28 -15.85
N GLY A 93 8.53 -17.93 -17.10
CA GLY A 93 7.49 -18.61 -17.88
C GLY A 93 7.75 -20.10 -18.10
N ARG A 94 9.03 -20.52 -18.12
CA ARG A 94 9.43 -21.93 -18.30
C ARG A 94 9.21 -22.82 -17.07
N ILE A 95 8.96 -22.22 -15.90
CA ILE A 95 8.78 -22.96 -14.65
C ILE A 95 7.35 -23.51 -14.61
N ARG A 96 7.15 -24.70 -14.04
CA ARG A 96 5.78 -25.22 -13.75
C ARG A 96 5.02 -24.21 -12.94
N GLY A 97 3.82 -23.83 -13.41
CA GLY A 97 3.03 -22.76 -12.78
C GLY A 97 3.60 -21.34 -13.02
N GLY A 98 4.46 -21.17 -14.01
CA GLY A 98 5.13 -19.90 -14.37
C GLY A 98 4.23 -18.66 -14.32
N PRO A 99 3.01 -18.68 -14.89
CA PRO A 99 2.10 -17.54 -14.82
C PRO A 99 1.80 -17.04 -13.41
N ALA A 100 1.70 -17.93 -12.42
CA ALA A 100 1.45 -17.56 -11.03
C ALA A 100 2.70 -16.97 -10.34
N PHE A 101 3.90 -17.46 -10.67
CA PHE A 101 5.16 -16.85 -10.20
C PHE A 101 5.37 -15.46 -10.82
N ILE A 102 5.01 -15.30 -12.09
CA ILE A 102 5.06 -14.00 -12.79
C ILE A 102 4.07 -13.03 -12.16
N ASP A 103 2.87 -13.50 -11.81
CA ASP A 103 1.90 -12.68 -11.08
C ASP A 103 2.44 -12.26 -9.71
N THR A 104 3.08 -13.16 -8.97
CA THR A 104 3.69 -12.83 -7.67
C THR A 104 4.77 -11.76 -7.81
N ALA A 105 5.68 -11.93 -8.78
CA ALA A 105 6.74 -10.96 -9.04
C ALA A 105 6.20 -9.64 -9.60
N GLY A 106 5.25 -9.71 -10.53
CA GLY A 106 4.57 -8.54 -11.10
C GLY A 106 3.77 -7.77 -10.05
N SER A 107 3.07 -8.47 -9.18
CA SER A 107 2.33 -7.87 -8.05
C SER A 107 3.28 -7.23 -7.03
N ALA A 108 4.46 -7.79 -6.79
CA ALA A 108 5.46 -7.16 -5.93
C ALA A 108 5.95 -5.83 -6.54
N VAL A 109 6.28 -5.85 -7.83
CA VAL A 109 6.74 -4.66 -8.57
C VAL A 109 5.63 -3.60 -8.64
N PHE A 110 4.44 -3.98 -9.09
CA PHE A 110 3.34 -3.03 -9.25
C PHE A 110 2.78 -2.57 -7.91
N GLY A 111 2.69 -3.48 -6.94
CA GLY A 111 2.27 -3.16 -5.58
C GLY A 111 3.13 -2.09 -4.94
N SER A 112 4.46 -2.20 -5.09
CA SER A 112 5.40 -1.20 -4.58
C SER A 112 5.21 0.20 -5.19
N LEU A 113 4.61 0.30 -6.38
CA LEU A 113 4.41 1.57 -7.07
C LEU A 113 3.00 2.13 -6.86
N SER A 114 1.97 1.26 -6.82
CA SER A 114 0.57 1.70 -6.79
C SER A 114 0.04 1.98 -5.39
N GLY A 115 0.49 1.24 -4.38
CA GLY A 115 -0.05 1.29 -3.03
C GLY A 115 -1.51 0.83 -2.91
N SER A 116 -2.13 0.34 -3.98
CA SER A 116 -3.53 -0.09 -4.05
C SER A 116 -3.63 -1.58 -4.40
N ASN A 117 -4.25 -2.36 -3.52
CA ASN A 117 -4.36 -3.81 -3.69
C ASN A 117 -5.22 -4.18 -4.90
N SER A 118 -6.37 -3.52 -5.10
CA SER A 118 -7.26 -3.81 -6.23
C SER A 118 -6.65 -3.41 -7.57
N ALA A 119 -5.95 -2.25 -7.62
CA ALA A 119 -5.23 -1.83 -8.82
C ALA A 119 -4.07 -2.77 -9.14
N ASN A 120 -3.36 -3.25 -8.12
CA ASN A 120 -2.32 -4.25 -8.25
C ASN A 120 -2.85 -5.55 -8.85
N THR A 121 -3.96 -6.09 -8.30
CA THR A 121 -4.64 -7.28 -8.82
C THR A 121 -5.08 -7.09 -10.28
N ALA A 122 -5.63 -5.92 -10.63
CA ALA A 122 -6.06 -5.64 -11.99
C ALA A 122 -4.89 -5.61 -12.97
N SER A 123 -3.79 -4.95 -12.61
CA SER A 123 -2.65 -4.73 -13.51
C SER A 123 -1.85 -5.99 -13.78
N SER A 124 -1.45 -6.74 -12.74
CA SER A 124 -0.74 -8.01 -12.93
C SER A 124 -1.67 -9.11 -13.42
N GLY A 125 -2.86 -9.21 -12.82
CA GLY A 125 -3.83 -10.26 -13.10
C GLY A 125 -4.47 -10.18 -14.48
N SER A 126 -4.57 -9.00 -15.10
CA SER A 126 -5.14 -8.86 -16.46
C SER A 126 -4.39 -9.70 -17.50
N PHE A 127 -3.09 -9.86 -17.32
CA PHE A 127 -2.24 -10.70 -18.16
C PHE A 127 -2.14 -12.13 -17.62
N THR A 128 -1.86 -12.28 -16.33
CA THR A 128 -1.52 -13.58 -15.74
C THR A 128 -2.76 -14.45 -15.46
N GLY A 129 -3.91 -13.87 -15.12
CA GLY A 129 -5.12 -14.59 -14.76
C GLY A 129 -5.67 -15.48 -15.88
N PRO A 130 -6.01 -14.92 -17.06
CA PRO A 130 -6.44 -15.73 -18.20
C PRO A 130 -5.38 -16.75 -18.64
N TRP A 131 -4.10 -16.42 -18.46
CA TRP A 131 -3.01 -17.33 -18.79
C TRP A 131 -2.91 -18.49 -17.80
N MET A 132 -3.04 -18.26 -16.49
CA MET A 132 -3.14 -19.32 -15.49
C MET A 132 -4.26 -20.31 -15.85
N VAL A 133 -5.47 -19.82 -16.15
CA VAL A 133 -6.61 -20.69 -16.50
C VAL A 133 -6.31 -21.53 -17.74
N ARG A 134 -5.72 -20.94 -18.80
CA ARG A 134 -5.33 -21.67 -20.00
C ARG A 134 -4.25 -22.73 -19.76
N THR A 135 -3.40 -22.54 -18.76
CA THR A 135 -2.29 -23.45 -18.41
C THR A 135 -2.64 -24.43 -17.30
N GLY A 136 -3.93 -24.69 -17.06
CA GLY A 136 -4.42 -25.78 -16.21
C GLY A 136 -4.75 -25.41 -14.77
N TRP A 137 -4.67 -24.11 -14.38
CA TRP A 137 -5.20 -23.68 -13.09
C TRP A 137 -6.73 -23.65 -13.10
N THR A 138 -7.36 -24.09 -12.03
CA THR A 138 -8.80 -23.87 -11.88
C THR A 138 -9.09 -22.38 -11.73
N PRO A 139 -10.22 -21.86 -12.26
CA PRO A 139 -10.60 -20.44 -12.10
C PRO A 139 -10.52 -19.96 -10.65
N THR A 140 -11.04 -20.77 -9.71
CA THR A 140 -11.01 -20.46 -8.27
C THR A 140 -9.57 -20.33 -7.74
N ARG A 141 -8.68 -21.27 -8.11
CA ARG A 141 -7.30 -21.24 -7.64
C ARG A 141 -6.54 -20.04 -8.23
N ALA A 142 -6.72 -19.77 -9.53
CA ALA A 142 -6.15 -18.61 -10.19
C ALA A 142 -6.63 -17.30 -9.53
N ALA A 143 -7.95 -17.16 -9.30
CA ALA A 143 -8.50 -16.01 -8.59
C ALA A 143 -7.95 -15.87 -7.16
N THR A 144 -7.78 -16.97 -6.43
CA THR A 144 -7.20 -16.97 -5.09
C THR A 144 -5.76 -16.43 -5.11
N VAL A 145 -4.93 -16.86 -6.07
CA VAL A 145 -3.56 -16.39 -6.22
C VAL A 145 -3.53 -14.92 -6.58
N LEU A 146 -4.32 -14.48 -7.57
CA LEU A 146 -4.37 -13.07 -7.98
C LEU A 146 -4.78 -12.13 -6.84
N ALA A 147 -5.89 -12.44 -6.16
CA ALA A 147 -6.39 -11.62 -5.06
C ALA A 147 -5.41 -11.58 -3.88
N GLY A 148 -4.84 -12.75 -3.52
CA GLY A 148 -3.86 -12.86 -2.46
C GLY A 148 -2.55 -12.11 -2.76
N ASN A 149 -2.09 -12.15 -4.00
CA ASN A 149 -0.90 -11.40 -4.46
C ASN A 149 -1.18 -9.89 -4.50
N GLY A 150 -2.39 -9.48 -4.87
CA GLY A 150 -2.80 -8.08 -4.89
C GLY A 150 -2.54 -7.36 -3.58
N GLY A 151 -2.67 -8.06 -2.45
CA GLY A 151 -2.42 -7.51 -1.11
C GLY A 151 -1.02 -6.94 -0.87
N MET A 152 -0.03 -7.22 -1.73
CA MET A 152 1.30 -6.63 -1.62
C MET A 152 1.33 -5.11 -1.83
N GLY A 153 0.27 -4.50 -2.39
CA GLY A 153 0.24 -3.07 -2.68
C GLY A 153 0.40 -2.15 -1.47
N ALA A 154 -0.07 -2.55 -0.30
CA ALA A 154 0.02 -1.72 0.91
C ALA A 154 1.36 -1.85 1.64
N ALA A 155 2.05 -3.00 1.53
CA ALA A 155 3.17 -3.36 2.38
C ALA A 155 4.53 -3.43 1.67
N LEU A 156 4.61 -2.97 0.43
CA LEU A 156 5.87 -2.84 -0.30
C LEU A 156 6.20 -1.37 -0.55
N PRO A 157 7.44 -0.95 -0.29
CA PRO A 157 7.88 0.41 -0.58
C PRO A 157 8.34 0.53 -2.05
N PRO A 158 8.30 1.75 -2.61
CA PRO A 158 7.65 2.95 -2.11
C PRO A 158 6.15 2.96 -2.43
N SER A 159 5.29 3.24 -1.48
CA SER A 159 3.84 3.24 -1.71
C SER A 159 3.14 4.42 -1.04
N ALA A 160 1.95 4.80 -1.54
CA ALA A 160 1.14 5.82 -0.92
C ALA A 160 0.75 5.44 0.53
N SER A 161 0.53 4.15 0.81
CA SER A 161 0.25 3.64 2.16
C SER A 161 1.40 3.91 3.14
N MET A 162 2.65 3.72 2.68
CA MET A 162 3.85 4.05 3.47
C MET A 162 3.87 5.55 3.82
N VAL A 163 3.60 6.42 2.85
CA VAL A 163 3.59 7.88 3.03
C VAL A 163 2.57 8.30 4.08
N ILE A 164 1.37 7.72 4.06
CA ILE A 164 0.31 7.99 5.04
C ILE A 164 0.78 7.66 6.46
N MET A 165 1.36 6.48 6.65
CA MET A 165 1.79 6.04 7.97
C MET A 165 2.99 6.84 8.50
N ILE A 166 3.90 7.28 7.64
CA ILE A 166 4.98 8.20 8.03
C ILE A 166 4.40 9.52 8.54
N GLY A 167 3.37 10.06 7.87
CA GLY A 167 2.67 11.26 8.32
C GLY A 167 2.07 11.09 9.72
N PHE A 168 1.42 9.97 9.99
CA PHE A 168 0.82 9.68 11.30
C PHE A 168 1.85 9.36 12.39
N ALA A 169 3.04 8.93 12.03
CA ALA A 169 4.11 8.67 12.99
C ALA A 169 4.75 9.95 13.58
N GLY A 170 4.42 11.14 13.06
CA GLY A 170 4.76 12.42 13.67
C GLY A 170 6.26 12.65 13.91
N GLY A 171 7.14 12.15 13.03
CA GLY A 171 8.58 12.29 13.17
C GLY A 171 9.27 11.26 14.08
N MET A 172 8.53 10.31 14.68
CA MET A 172 9.12 9.23 15.49
C MET A 172 9.91 8.22 14.66
N VAL A 173 9.71 8.19 13.34
CA VAL A 173 10.44 7.36 12.37
C VAL A 173 10.84 8.20 11.17
N THR A 174 11.97 7.86 10.58
CA THR A 174 12.40 8.48 9.31
C THR A 174 11.84 7.71 8.11
N THR A 175 11.71 8.40 6.98
CA THR A 175 11.29 7.76 5.71
C THR A 175 12.22 6.62 5.31
N GLY A 176 13.53 6.79 5.51
CA GLY A 176 14.53 5.76 5.20
C GLY A 176 14.37 4.51 6.06
N GLN A 177 14.13 4.66 7.36
CA GLN A 177 13.87 3.52 8.27
C GLN A 177 12.63 2.75 7.84
N VAL A 178 11.51 3.45 7.60
CA VAL A 178 10.26 2.79 7.16
C VAL A 178 10.45 2.11 5.81
N TYR A 179 11.18 2.72 4.88
CA TYR A 179 11.49 2.11 3.58
C TYR A 179 12.25 0.79 3.74
N LEU A 180 13.35 0.79 4.53
CA LEU A 180 14.15 -0.41 4.77
C LEU A 180 13.36 -1.48 5.54
N GLY A 181 12.59 -1.08 6.55
CA GLY A 181 11.72 -1.98 7.31
C GLY A 181 10.68 -2.66 6.42
N LEU A 182 10.06 -1.91 5.51
CA LEU A 182 9.10 -2.47 4.55
C LEU A 182 9.75 -3.33 3.47
N LEU A 183 10.99 -3.08 3.07
CA LEU A 183 11.71 -4.01 2.17
C LEU A 183 11.86 -5.39 2.83
N ALA A 184 12.24 -5.45 4.11
CA ALA A 184 12.34 -6.71 4.84
C ALA A 184 10.97 -7.38 5.01
N ALA A 185 9.94 -6.64 5.44
CA ALA A 185 8.58 -7.14 5.58
C ALA A 185 7.99 -7.62 4.24
N GLY A 186 8.26 -6.88 3.17
CA GLY A 186 7.88 -7.23 1.80
C GLY A 186 8.55 -8.53 1.33
N LEU A 187 9.81 -8.74 1.68
CA LEU A 187 10.50 -10.00 1.38
C LEU A 187 9.80 -11.19 2.05
N TYR A 188 9.41 -11.09 3.33
CA TYR A 188 8.65 -12.15 4.00
C TYR A 188 7.33 -12.43 3.28
N GLN A 189 6.63 -11.40 2.84
CA GLN A 189 5.38 -11.54 2.10
C GLN A 189 5.59 -12.16 0.71
N ILE A 190 6.65 -11.82 0.01
CA ILE A 190 7.00 -12.42 -1.29
C ILE A 190 7.35 -13.90 -1.09
N LEU A 191 8.17 -14.23 -0.09
CA LEU A 191 8.55 -15.62 0.22
C LEU A 191 7.33 -16.48 0.58
N LEU A 192 6.39 -15.96 1.38
CA LEU A 192 5.12 -16.63 1.65
C LEU A 192 4.39 -16.97 0.36
N ARG A 193 4.21 -15.99 -0.53
CA ARG A 193 3.45 -16.15 -1.79
C ARG A 193 4.14 -17.07 -2.78
N VAL A 194 5.45 -16.99 -2.90
CA VAL A 194 6.26 -17.93 -3.71
C VAL A 194 6.10 -19.36 -3.17
N GLY A 195 6.15 -19.53 -1.84
CA GLY A 195 5.91 -20.81 -1.19
C GLY A 195 4.50 -21.36 -1.44
N LEU A 196 3.49 -20.49 -1.36
CA LEU A 196 2.09 -20.87 -1.65
C LEU A 196 1.89 -21.27 -3.11
N VAL A 197 2.45 -20.53 -4.06
CA VAL A 197 2.39 -20.87 -5.48
C VAL A 197 3.08 -22.21 -5.71
N ALA A 198 4.27 -22.44 -5.14
CA ALA A 198 4.97 -23.72 -5.26
C ALA A 198 4.17 -24.89 -4.65
N TYR A 199 3.50 -24.64 -3.53
CA TYR A 199 2.60 -25.60 -2.90
C TYR A 199 1.41 -25.94 -3.80
N PHE A 200 0.72 -24.93 -4.37
CA PHE A 200 -0.42 -25.15 -5.27
C PHE A 200 0.00 -25.85 -6.56
N VAL A 201 1.13 -25.49 -7.14
CA VAL A 201 1.68 -26.15 -8.33
C VAL A 201 1.87 -27.66 -8.08
N ARG A 202 2.43 -28.04 -6.92
CA ARG A 202 2.63 -29.45 -6.57
C ARG A 202 1.32 -30.15 -6.25
N ARG A 203 0.47 -29.51 -5.44
CA ARG A 203 -0.80 -30.09 -4.97
C ARG A 203 -1.80 -30.33 -6.10
N ASP A 204 -1.93 -29.31 -6.97
CA ASP A 204 -2.94 -29.32 -8.04
C ASP A 204 -2.38 -29.90 -9.36
N GLY A 205 -1.11 -30.34 -9.36
CA GLY A 205 -0.48 -31.01 -10.52
C GLY A 205 -0.35 -30.10 -11.75
N ILE A 206 -0.11 -28.81 -11.56
CA ILE A 206 -0.06 -27.81 -12.66
C ILE A 206 1.05 -28.18 -13.66
N PRO A 207 0.75 -28.27 -14.97
CA PRO A 207 1.72 -28.62 -15.97
C PRO A 207 2.73 -27.48 -16.25
N GLN A 208 3.76 -27.81 -16.99
CA GLN A 208 4.69 -26.82 -17.54
C GLN A 208 4.03 -26.09 -18.72
N VAL A 209 4.35 -24.83 -18.89
CA VAL A 209 3.87 -24.01 -20.03
C VAL A 209 4.58 -24.44 -21.32
N ASP A 210 3.86 -24.47 -22.43
CA ASP A 210 4.42 -24.79 -23.73
C ASP A 210 5.43 -23.73 -24.18
N GLU A 211 6.55 -24.17 -24.78
CA GLU A 211 7.62 -23.27 -25.23
C GLU A 211 7.17 -22.27 -26.29
N HIS A 212 6.11 -22.59 -27.06
CA HIS A 212 5.55 -21.68 -28.07
C HIS A 212 4.93 -20.41 -27.50
N ASP A 213 4.51 -20.42 -26.23
CA ASP A 213 3.93 -19.26 -25.54
C ASP A 213 5.00 -18.36 -24.88
N LEU A 214 6.28 -18.71 -25.02
CA LEU A 214 7.37 -18.01 -24.35
C LEU A 214 8.12 -17.07 -25.28
N VAL A 215 8.31 -15.84 -24.85
CA VAL A 215 9.14 -14.87 -25.56
C VAL A 215 10.61 -15.05 -25.15
N PRO A 216 11.57 -15.08 -26.10
CA PRO A 216 12.99 -15.17 -25.76
C PRO A 216 13.45 -13.99 -24.89
N LEU A 217 14.25 -14.25 -23.85
CA LEU A 217 14.75 -13.23 -22.92
C LEU A 217 15.44 -12.05 -23.62
N ARG A 218 16.25 -12.34 -24.66
CA ARG A 218 16.94 -11.32 -25.43
C ARG A 218 15.97 -10.34 -26.11
N THR A 219 14.86 -10.85 -26.62
CA THR A 219 13.81 -10.04 -27.26
C THR A 219 13.10 -9.17 -26.22
N SER A 220 12.69 -9.76 -25.10
CA SER A 220 12.01 -9.03 -24.00
C SER A 220 12.91 -7.95 -23.39
N LEU A 221 14.20 -8.26 -23.17
CA LEU A 221 15.15 -7.26 -22.67
C LEU A 221 15.37 -6.13 -23.69
N ARG A 222 15.54 -6.46 -24.99
CA ARG A 222 15.72 -5.42 -26.03
C ARG A 222 14.52 -4.47 -26.10
N GLN A 223 13.31 -4.97 -25.90
CA GLN A 223 12.07 -4.18 -25.98
C GLN A 223 11.70 -3.51 -24.66
N GLY A 224 12.09 -4.09 -23.53
CA GLY A 224 11.61 -3.72 -22.21
C GLY A 224 12.67 -3.22 -21.22
N ALA A 225 13.98 -3.33 -21.52
CA ALA A 225 15.03 -2.94 -20.55
C ALA A 225 14.90 -1.48 -20.08
N GLY A 226 14.46 -0.57 -20.96
CA GLY A 226 14.18 0.81 -20.56
C GLY A 226 13.14 0.94 -19.48
N ALA A 227 12.19 0.00 -19.36
CA ALA A 227 11.19 0.04 -18.29
C ALA A 227 11.81 -0.24 -16.90
N LEU A 228 12.93 -0.96 -16.84
CA LEU A 228 13.61 -1.21 -15.56
C LEU A 228 14.26 0.04 -14.99
N SER A 229 14.45 1.11 -15.78
CA SER A 229 15.01 2.39 -15.29
C SER A 229 14.14 3.05 -14.21
N ILE A 230 12.83 2.75 -14.16
CA ILE A 230 11.96 3.27 -13.09
C ILE A 230 12.45 2.90 -11.70
N PHE A 231 13.09 1.74 -11.53
CA PHE A 231 13.67 1.34 -10.24
C PHE A 231 14.85 2.21 -9.82
N LEU A 232 15.57 2.81 -10.77
CA LEU A 232 16.61 3.79 -10.45
C LEU A 232 16.01 5.03 -9.78
N GLY A 233 14.78 5.41 -10.14
CA GLY A 233 14.09 6.53 -9.51
C GLY A 233 13.83 6.34 -8.02
N ALA A 234 13.68 5.10 -7.55
CA ALA A 234 13.60 4.80 -6.13
C ALA A 234 15.00 4.55 -5.52
N LEU A 235 15.85 3.78 -6.23
CA LEU A 235 17.15 3.34 -5.73
C LEU A 235 18.10 4.53 -5.52
N VAL A 236 18.17 5.47 -6.47
CA VAL A 236 19.11 6.60 -6.40
C VAL A 236 18.89 7.44 -5.14
N PRO A 237 17.69 7.98 -4.85
CA PRO A 237 17.49 8.77 -3.64
C PRO A 237 17.82 7.99 -2.37
N ILE A 238 17.47 6.71 -2.31
CA ILE A 238 17.71 5.88 -1.13
C ILE A 238 19.20 5.68 -0.90
N VAL A 239 19.95 5.27 -1.92
CA VAL A 239 21.39 5.01 -1.79
C VAL A 239 22.17 6.29 -1.43
N VAL A 240 21.67 7.44 -1.88
CA VAL A 240 22.30 8.74 -1.60
C VAL A 240 21.96 9.28 -0.20
N THR A 241 20.80 8.86 0.38
CA THR A 241 20.34 9.38 1.68
C THR A 241 20.39 8.36 2.81
N VAL A 242 20.67 7.08 2.53
CA VAL A 242 20.68 6.02 3.53
C VAL A 242 21.88 5.10 3.32
N GLY A 243 22.64 4.85 4.39
CA GLY A 243 23.77 3.91 4.41
C GLY A 243 25.14 4.52 4.14
N PRO A 244 26.17 3.69 3.92
CA PRO A 244 27.57 4.15 3.91
C PRO A 244 27.89 5.23 2.86
N LEU A 245 27.17 5.24 1.73
CA LEU A 245 27.37 6.30 0.71
C LEU A 245 26.79 7.63 1.21
N ALA A 246 25.65 7.61 1.87
CA ALA A 246 25.06 8.79 2.48
C ALA A 246 25.99 9.38 3.54
N ASP A 247 26.53 8.54 4.42
CA ASP A 247 27.48 8.95 5.45
C ASP A 247 28.72 9.60 4.83
N HIS A 248 29.29 8.98 3.78
CA HIS A 248 30.43 9.54 3.06
C HIS A 248 30.10 10.88 2.38
N LEU A 249 28.94 11.01 1.75
CA LEU A 249 28.53 12.26 1.10
C LEU A 249 28.30 13.38 2.10
N THR A 250 27.72 13.08 3.26
CA THR A 250 27.43 14.04 4.32
C THR A 250 28.71 14.49 5.02
N GLU A 251 29.63 13.57 5.31
CA GLU A 251 30.84 13.89 6.11
C GLU A 251 32.01 14.38 5.28
N SER A 252 32.13 13.91 4.03
CA SER A 252 33.36 14.08 3.22
C SER A 252 33.20 15.02 2.03
N THR A 253 32.02 15.58 1.79
CA THR A 253 31.78 16.47 0.65
C THR A 253 31.12 17.79 1.06
N PRO A 254 31.33 18.88 0.27
CA PRO A 254 30.63 20.15 0.50
C PRO A 254 29.10 20.08 0.36
N LEU A 255 28.56 18.93 -0.01
CA LEU A 255 27.14 18.69 -0.20
C LEU A 255 26.42 18.26 1.09
N GLY A 256 27.16 18.10 2.22
CA GLY A 256 26.63 17.57 3.47
C GLY A 256 25.36 18.25 3.95
N ASP A 257 25.35 19.57 4.00
CA ASP A 257 24.18 20.33 4.43
C ASP A 257 22.98 20.14 3.47
N ALA A 258 23.24 20.09 2.15
CA ALA A 258 22.20 19.90 1.13
C ALA A 258 21.64 18.47 1.11
N MET A 259 22.38 17.47 1.61
CA MET A 259 21.89 16.09 1.67
C MET A 259 20.76 15.94 2.69
N GLY A 260 20.77 16.70 3.78
CA GLY A 260 19.70 16.77 4.77
C GLY A 260 18.36 17.26 4.22
N ASP A 261 18.39 18.07 3.17
CA ASP A 261 17.20 18.62 2.52
C ASP A 261 16.56 17.65 1.51
N ILE A 262 17.18 16.50 1.23
CA ILE A 262 16.62 15.51 0.30
C ILE A 262 15.51 14.72 0.98
N SER A 263 14.28 15.13 0.76
CA SER A 263 13.11 14.37 1.16
C SER A 263 12.88 13.18 0.23
N LEU A 264 13.02 11.95 0.74
CA LEU A 264 12.70 10.72 -0.01
C LEU A 264 11.24 10.69 -0.48
N LEU A 265 10.33 11.27 0.32
CA LEU A 265 8.90 11.37 -0.02
C LEU A 265 8.67 12.15 -1.32
N THR A 266 9.51 13.14 -1.59
CA THR A 266 9.39 14.01 -2.77
C THR A 266 10.23 13.48 -3.93
N TRP A 267 11.48 13.09 -3.69
CA TRP A 267 12.40 12.73 -4.76
C TRP A 267 12.10 11.40 -5.43
N ILE A 268 11.63 10.40 -4.67
CA ILE A 268 11.27 9.10 -5.24
C ILE A 268 10.21 9.23 -6.34
N PRO A 269 9.01 9.80 -6.08
CA PRO A 269 8.00 9.92 -7.13
C PRO A 269 8.44 10.82 -8.29
N ILE A 270 9.16 11.91 -8.03
CA ILE A 270 9.66 12.81 -9.08
C ILE A 270 10.60 12.08 -10.03
N LEU A 271 11.59 11.36 -9.51
CA LEU A 271 12.54 10.62 -10.34
C LEU A 271 11.89 9.46 -11.10
N ILE A 272 10.99 8.71 -10.45
CA ILE A 272 10.24 7.65 -11.12
C ILE A 272 9.36 8.23 -12.24
N ILE A 273 8.69 9.38 -12.02
CA ILE A 273 7.96 10.11 -13.06
C ILE A 273 8.90 10.46 -14.22
N GLY A 274 10.06 11.06 -13.92
CA GLY A 274 11.07 11.42 -14.91
C GLY A 274 11.53 10.21 -15.74
N PHE A 275 11.90 9.11 -15.09
CA PHE A 275 12.26 7.87 -15.79
C PHE A 275 11.10 7.28 -16.57
N SER A 276 9.86 7.38 -16.07
CA SER A 276 8.67 6.89 -16.77
C SER A 276 8.37 7.70 -18.04
N LEU A 277 8.57 9.01 -18.01
CA LEU A 277 8.45 9.87 -19.19
C LEU A 277 9.49 9.51 -20.26
N VAL A 278 10.72 9.26 -19.85
CA VAL A 278 11.81 8.90 -20.79
C VAL A 278 11.59 7.48 -21.36
N ALA A 279 11.35 6.50 -20.50
CA ALA A 279 11.19 5.09 -20.91
C ALA A 279 9.87 4.80 -21.61
N GLY A 280 8.83 5.59 -21.31
CA GLY A 280 7.49 5.49 -21.89
C GLY A 280 7.23 6.43 -23.06
N ARG A 281 8.23 7.20 -23.51
CA ARG A 281 8.09 8.26 -24.53
C ARG A 281 7.31 7.86 -25.78
N ASP A 282 7.37 6.59 -26.17
CA ASP A 282 6.71 6.08 -27.37
C ASP A 282 5.17 6.09 -27.24
N ARG A 283 4.65 6.07 -26.02
CA ARG A 283 3.21 6.10 -25.71
C ARG A 283 2.74 7.44 -25.16
N LEU A 284 3.65 8.40 -24.95
CA LEU A 284 3.26 9.72 -24.45
C LEU A 284 2.55 10.54 -25.53
N PRO A 285 1.60 11.39 -25.11
CA PRO A 285 0.95 12.34 -26.00
C PRO A 285 1.92 13.24 -26.77
N ARG A 286 1.59 13.55 -28.02
CA ARG A 286 2.39 14.45 -28.85
C ARG A 286 1.73 15.80 -29.03
N THR A 287 0.46 15.94 -28.70
CA THR A 287 -0.31 17.18 -28.80
C THR A 287 -0.78 17.66 -27.44
N VAL A 288 -0.97 18.96 -27.27
CA VAL A 288 -1.49 19.57 -26.04
C VAL A 288 -2.87 18.98 -25.67
N ARG A 289 -3.72 18.72 -26.67
CA ARG A 289 -5.04 18.13 -26.48
C ARG A 289 -4.97 16.71 -25.91
N ASP A 290 -4.00 15.91 -26.33
CA ASP A 290 -3.84 14.54 -25.83
C ASP A 290 -3.21 14.53 -24.44
N TRP A 291 -2.35 15.50 -24.13
CA TRP A 291 -1.87 15.73 -22.77
C TRP A 291 -2.99 16.11 -21.82
N SER A 292 -3.90 17.01 -22.24
CA SER A 292 -5.09 17.33 -21.45
C SER A 292 -5.92 16.07 -21.14
N ARG A 293 -6.18 15.21 -22.15
CA ARG A 293 -6.90 13.95 -21.95
C ARG A 293 -6.19 12.99 -21.00
N LEU A 294 -4.85 12.91 -21.06
CA LEU A 294 -4.07 12.11 -20.12
C LEU A 294 -4.24 12.63 -18.70
N LEU A 295 -4.15 13.95 -18.51
CA LEU A 295 -4.34 14.57 -17.20
C LEU A 295 -5.79 14.43 -16.71
N ASP A 296 -6.78 14.58 -17.59
CA ASP A 296 -8.19 14.35 -17.26
C ASP A 296 -8.43 12.91 -16.77
N GLY A 297 -7.71 11.93 -17.32
CA GLY A 297 -7.74 10.54 -16.86
C GLY A 297 -7.12 10.31 -15.47
N ALA A 298 -6.22 11.21 -15.02
CA ALA A 298 -5.65 11.16 -13.67
C ALA A 298 -6.59 11.78 -12.62
N LEU A 299 -7.42 12.76 -12.99
CA LEU A 299 -8.28 13.53 -12.07
C LEU A 299 -9.13 12.67 -11.12
N PRO A 300 -9.83 11.60 -11.57
CA PRO A 300 -10.62 10.78 -10.66
C PRO A 300 -9.77 10.10 -9.56
N LYS A 301 -8.52 9.70 -9.89
CA LYS A 301 -7.60 9.10 -8.93
C LYS A 301 -7.11 10.13 -7.92
N PHE A 302 -6.77 11.34 -8.39
CA PHE A 302 -6.42 12.47 -7.52
C PHE A 302 -7.56 12.87 -6.61
N ALA A 303 -8.77 13.01 -7.14
CA ALA A 303 -9.95 13.38 -6.37
C ALA A 303 -10.22 12.35 -5.26
N THR A 304 -10.13 11.06 -5.57
CA THR A 304 -10.38 10.00 -4.59
C THR A 304 -9.33 9.99 -3.49
N ILE A 305 -8.06 9.87 -3.83
CA ILE A 305 -6.97 9.77 -2.83
C ILE A 305 -6.75 11.11 -2.13
N GLY A 306 -6.80 12.21 -2.87
CA GLY A 306 -6.66 13.56 -2.32
C GLY A 306 -7.74 13.88 -1.29
N ALA A 307 -9.02 13.61 -1.59
CA ALA A 307 -10.10 13.81 -0.63
C ALA A 307 -9.94 12.93 0.61
N LEU A 308 -9.59 11.65 0.43
CA LEU A 308 -9.34 10.73 1.54
C LEU A 308 -8.28 11.29 2.50
N LEU A 309 -7.13 11.66 1.97
CA LEU A 309 -5.99 12.13 2.77
C LEU A 309 -6.23 13.51 3.36
N PHE A 310 -6.75 14.43 2.56
CA PHE A 310 -7.01 15.79 3.00
C PHE A 310 -7.93 15.81 4.22
N PHE A 311 -9.06 15.12 4.14
CA PHE A 311 -10.02 15.08 5.26
C PHE A 311 -9.52 14.21 6.43
N ALA A 312 -8.73 13.15 6.16
CA ALA A 312 -8.14 12.36 7.22
C ALA A 312 -7.08 13.13 8.01
N ILE A 313 -6.18 13.86 7.32
CA ILE A 313 -5.18 14.71 7.98
C ILE A 313 -5.86 15.81 8.79
N ALA A 314 -6.88 16.48 8.22
CA ALA A 314 -7.65 17.48 8.94
C ALA A 314 -8.33 16.92 10.19
N ALA A 315 -8.94 15.72 10.11
CA ALA A 315 -9.57 15.07 11.25
C ALA A 315 -8.51 14.63 12.29
N SER A 316 -7.36 14.12 11.85
CA SER A 316 -6.23 13.76 12.71
C SER A 316 -5.73 14.95 13.52
N GLU A 317 -5.60 16.11 12.90
CA GLU A 317 -5.20 17.34 13.55
C GLU A 317 -6.21 17.79 14.61
N ILE A 318 -7.52 17.70 14.30
CA ILE A 318 -8.58 17.99 15.27
C ILE A 318 -8.53 17.02 16.45
N LEU A 319 -8.36 15.72 16.18
CA LEU A 319 -8.23 14.69 17.22
C LEU A 319 -7.02 14.93 18.12
N GLY A 320 -5.88 15.32 17.53
CA GLY A 320 -4.69 15.74 18.28
C GLY A 320 -4.96 16.90 19.22
N ARG A 321 -5.63 17.95 18.72
CA ARG A 321 -6.05 19.13 19.55
C ARG A 321 -7.09 18.79 20.60
N LEU A 322 -7.91 17.75 20.42
CA LEU A 322 -8.84 17.22 21.42
C LEU A 322 -8.16 16.36 22.49
N GLY A 323 -6.86 16.06 22.35
CA GLY A 323 -6.09 15.28 23.32
C GLY A 323 -6.17 13.77 23.08
N LEU A 324 -6.11 13.32 21.82
CA LEU A 324 -6.22 11.89 21.48
C LEU A 324 -5.11 11.05 22.13
N ALA A 325 -3.87 11.54 22.12
CA ALA A 325 -2.73 10.81 22.68
C ALA A 325 -2.88 10.63 24.20
N GLU A 326 -3.31 11.69 24.88
CA GLU A 326 -3.57 11.70 26.33
C GLU A 326 -4.72 10.74 26.69
N ASP A 327 -5.83 10.78 25.94
CA ASP A 327 -6.96 9.88 26.15
C ASP A 327 -6.58 8.41 25.95
N VAL A 328 -5.78 8.11 24.93
CA VAL A 328 -5.27 6.75 24.66
C VAL A 328 -4.38 6.28 25.81
N ASN A 329 -3.42 7.10 26.25
CA ASN A 329 -2.53 6.75 27.34
C ASN A 329 -3.31 6.52 28.65
N ALA A 330 -4.27 7.40 28.97
CA ALA A 330 -5.11 7.24 30.16
C ALA A 330 -5.92 5.92 30.15
N VAL A 331 -6.40 5.48 28.99
CA VAL A 331 -7.08 4.18 28.87
C VAL A 331 -6.09 3.02 29.03
N LEU A 332 -4.91 3.12 28.43
CA LEU A 332 -3.87 2.08 28.53
C LEU A 332 -3.34 1.90 29.96
N GLU A 333 -3.24 3.00 30.73
CA GLU A 333 -2.86 2.94 32.15
C GLU A 333 -3.89 2.18 33.01
N THR A 334 -5.17 2.23 32.63
CA THR A 334 -6.25 1.53 33.36
C THR A 334 -6.39 0.06 32.96
N LEU A 335 -5.90 -0.32 31.78
CA LEU A 335 -5.99 -1.67 31.22
C LEU A 335 -4.58 -2.26 31.15
N PRO A 336 -4.24 -3.28 31.97
CA PRO A 336 -2.94 -3.92 31.92
C PRO A 336 -2.82 -4.79 30.64
N VAL A 337 -2.84 -4.16 29.48
CA VAL A 337 -2.69 -4.83 28.18
C VAL A 337 -1.22 -4.94 27.85
N SER A 338 -0.73 -6.16 27.70
CA SER A 338 0.66 -6.37 27.24
C SER A 338 0.84 -5.94 25.79
N ALA A 339 2.05 -5.51 25.43
CA ALA A 339 2.41 -5.18 24.04
C ALA A 339 2.04 -6.33 23.09
N THR A 340 2.26 -7.58 23.49
CA THR A 340 1.90 -8.78 22.71
C THR A 340 0.42 -8.84 22.39
N LEU A 341 -0.45 -8.60 23.38
CA LEU A 341 -1.90 -8.63 23.18
C LEU A 341 -2.36 -7.41 22.37
N MET A 342 -1.76 -6.24 22.59
CA MET A 342 -2.10 -5.03 21.82
C MET A 342 -1.81 -5.18 20.32
N VAL A 343 -0.69 -5.81 19.94
CA VAL A 343 -0.37 -6.11 18.53
C VAL A 343 -1.48 -6.96 17.90
N ILE A 344 -1.99 -7.98 18.63
CA ILE A 344 -3.09 -8.82 18.13
C ILE A 344 -4.38 -8.00 17.99
N VAL A 345 -4.73 -7.21 18.98
CA VAL A 345 -5.96 -6.38 18.99
C VAL A 345 -5.93 -5.38 17.84
N VAL A 346 -4.85 -4.64 17.70
CA VAL A 346 -4.65 -3.68 16.59
C VAL A 346 -4.71 -4.41 15.25
N GLY A 347 -4.04 -5.55 15.14
CA GLY A 347 -4.08 -6.37 13.93
C GLY A 347 -5.48 -6.81 13.55
N LEU A 348 -6.29 -7.26 14.52
CA LEU A 348 -7.69 -7.64 14.30
C LEU A 348 -8.53 -6.45 13.86
N VAL A 349 -8.38 -5.29 14.50
CA VAL A 349 -9.10 -4.05 14.14
C VAL A 349 -8.78 -3.66 12.69
N ILE A 350 -7.50 -3.58 12.34
CA ILE A 350 -7.07 -3.21 10.98
C ILE A 350 -7.59 -4.23 9.96
N THR A 351 -7.45 -5.53 10.21
CA THR A 351 -7.88 -6.58 9.28
C THR A 351 -9.39 -6.58 9.09
N LEU A 352 -10.17 -6.37 10.13
CA LEU A 352 -11.64 -6.29 10.06
C LEU A 352 -12.10 -5.03 9.31
N VAL A 353 -11.45 -3.89 9.58
CA VAL A 353 -11.77 -2.62 8.90
C VAL A 353 -11.32 -2.66 7.45
N ALA A 354 -10.21 -3.33 7.13
CA ALA A 354 -9.72 -3.49 5.78
C ALA A 354 -10.63 -4.37 4.88
N GLY A 355 -11.45 -5.23 5.46
CA GLY A 355 -12.38 -6.04 4.69
C GLY A 355 -13.34 -5.22 3.82
N PRO A 356 -14.13 -4.31 4.37
CA PRO A 356 -15.03 -3.45 3.62
C PRO A 356 -14.37 -2.19 3.02
N LEU A 357 -13.22 -1.76 3.54
CA LEU A 357 -12.51 -0.57 3.09
C LEU A 357 -11.25 -0.97 2.28
N SER A 358 -10.77 -0.06 1.43
CA SER A 358 -9.44 -0.26 0.83
C SER A 358 -8.33 -0.10 1.89
N SER A 359 -7.15 -0.66 1.65
CA SER A 359 -6.00 -0.51 2.54
C SER A 359 -5.66 0.95 2.87
N THR A 360 -5.67 1.82 1.85
CA THR A 360 -5.47 3.27 2.04
C THR A 360 -6.53 3.89 2.95
N ALA A 361 -7.82 3.57 2.69
CA ALA A 361 -8.92 4.08 3.50
C ALA A 361 -8.88 3.54 4.96
N THR A 362 -8.48 2.29 5.13
CA THR A 362 -8.28 1.70 6.46
C THR A 362 -7.19 2.43 7.23
N LEU A 363 -6.03 2.66 6.59
CA LEU A 363 -4.93 3.38 7.22
C LEU A 363 -5.32 4.82 7.58
N THR A 364 -6.05 5.51 6.71
CA THR A 364 -6.53 6.87 7.03
C THR A 364 -7.57 6.90 8.14
N ALA A 365 -8.40 5.85 8.28
CA ALA A 365 -9.44 5.79 9.30
C ALA A 365 -8.91 5.38 10.68
N VAL A 366 -8.04 4.37 10.74
CA VAL A 366 -7.61 3.76 12.01
C VAL A 366 -6.09 3.70 12.19
N GLY A 367 -5.29 4.12 11.19
CA GLY A 367 -3.82 3.98 11.23
C GLY A 367 -3.18 4.76 12.36
N GLN A 368 -3.58 6.01 12.57
CA GLN A 368 -3.02 6.86 13.62
C GLN A 368 -3.29 6.31 15.02
N ILE A 369 -4.54 5.95 15.32
CA ILE A 369 -4.88 5.41 16.64
C ILE A 369 -4.19 4.06 16.87
N SER A 370 -4.10 3.24 15.84
CA SER A 370 -3.38 1.96 15.89
C SER A 370 -1.90 2.16 16.23
N PHE A 371 -1.27 3.16 15.62
CA PHE A 371 0.11 3.53 15.89
C PHE A 371 0.29 4.01 17.33
N LEU A 372 -0.53 4.97 17.79
CA LEU A 372 -0.47 5.48 19.15
C LEU A 372 -0.72 4.38 20.18
N ALA A 373 -1.67 3.47 19.95
CA ALA A 373 -1.95 2.36 20.84
C ALA A 373 -0.77 1.39 20.97
N LEU A 374 -0.06 1.08 19.86
CA LEU A 374 1.12 0.21 19.90
C LEU A 374 2.29 0.88 20.60
N VAL A 375 2.59 2.12 20.26
CA VAL A 375 3.69 2.87 20.88
C VAL A 375 3.42 3.10 22.36
N GLY A 376 2.17 3.42 22.74
CA GLY A 376 1.75 3.62 24.13
C GLY A 376 1.94 2.41 25.04
N VAL A 377 1.95 1.18 24.48
CA VAL A 377 2.26 -0.04 25.25
C VAL A 377 3.74 -0.47 25.11
N GLY A 378 4.59 0.37 24.52
CA GLY A 378 6.03 0.16 24.42
C GLY A 378 6.50 -0.63 23.20
N VAL A 379 5.68 -0.77 22.15
CA VAL A 379 6.14 -1.30 20.86
C VAL A 379 7.02 -0.24 20.18
N ASP A 380 8.16 -0.66 19.64
CA ASP A 380 9.03 0.24 18.87
C ASP A 380 8.26 0.94 17.73
N PRO A 381 8.42 2.26 17.53
CA PRO A 381 7.66 3.00 16.51
C PRO A 381 7.84 2.46 15.08
N LEU A 382 9.03 1.99 14.70
CA LEU A 382 9.26 1.41 13.38
C LEU A 382 8.56 0.06 13.23
N LEU A 383 8.65 -0.80 14.23
CA LEU A 383 7.93 -2.08 14.25
C LEU A 383 6.40 -1.84 14.17
N ALA A 384 5.89 -0.84 14.89
CA ALA A 384 4.47 -0.49 14.86
C ALA A 384 4.01 -0.06 13.46
N VAL A 385 4.73 0.86 12.80
CA VAL A 385 4.41 1.32 11.44
C VAL A 385 4.43 0.17 10.46
N VAL A 386 5.49 -0.65 10.49
CA VAL A 386 5.65 -1.77 9.54
C VAL A 386 4.57 -2.83 9.77
N ALA A 387 4.29 -3.20 11.02
CA ALA A 387 3.24 -4.17 11.34
C ALA A 387 1.86 -3.68 10.88
N ILE A 388 1.51 -2.41 11.11
CA ILE A 388 0.25 -1.80 10.66
C ILE A 388 0.11 -1.91 9.13
N LEU A 389 1.15 -1.58 8.37
CA LEU A 389 1.14 -1.67 6.91
C LEU A 389 0.99 -3.12 6.42
N VAL A 390 1.62 -4.08 7.12
CA VAL A 390 1.46 -5.51 6.81
C VAL A 390 0.05 -5.99 7.18
N PHE A 391 -0.54 -5.56 8.30
CA PHE A 391 -1.95 -5.85 8.61
C PHE A 391 -2.89 -5.28 7.54
N ALA A 392 -2.70 -4.04 7.10
CA ALA A 392 -3.51 -3.42 6.04
C ALA A 392 -3.39 -4.16 4.70
N SER A 393 -2.29 -4.86 4.46
CA SER A 393 -2.11 -5.67 3.24
C SER A 393 -3.02 -6.91 3.19
N THR A 394 -3.63 -7.32 4.31
CA THR A 394 -4.62 -8.40 4.34
C THR A 394 -5.89 -8.06 3.55
N GLU A 395 -6.16 -6.77 3.27
CA GLU A 395 -7.33 -6.32 2.50
C GLU A 395 -7.50 -7.09 1.19
N GLY A 396 -6.41 -7.33 0.43
CA GLY A 396 -6.47 -8.08 -0.82
C GLY A 396 -7.06 -9.50 -0.67
N ALA A 397 -6.93 -10.08 0.51
CA ALA A 397 -7.40 -11.43 0.85
C ALA A 397 -8.56 -11.44 1.87
N SER A 398 -9.23 -10.32 2.11
CA SER A 398 -10.28 -10.19 3.14
C SER A 398 -11.69 -10.26 2.56
N PRO A 399 -12.36 -11.42 2.61
CA PRO A 399 -13.76 -11.54 2.23
C PRO A 399 -14.68 -10.79 3.20
N PRO A 400 -15.91 -10.48 2.79
CA PRO A 400 -16.53 -10.70 1.48
C PRO A 400 -16.37 -9.52 0.52
N ALA A 401 -15.74 -8.41 0.92
CA ALA A 401 -15.91 -7.12 0.26
C ALA A 401 -14.67 -6.60 -0.46
N SER A 402 -13.51 -7.26 -0.35
CA SER A 402 -12.27 -6.80 -1.02
C SER A 402 -12.44 -6.66 -2.54
N GLY A 403 -12.11 -5.49 -3.06
CA GLY A 403 -12.12 -5.22 -4.49
C GLY A 403 -11.21 -6.15 -5.29
N SER A 404 -10.10 -6.60 -4.70
CA SER A 404 -9.16 -7.55 -5.32
C SER A 404 -9.83 -8.89 -5.64
N ILE A 405 -10.74 -9.36 -4.77
CA ILE A 405 -11.47 -10.63 -4.96
C ILE A 405 -12.36 -10.55 -6.20
N PHE A 406 -13.12 -9.46 -6.34
CA PHE A 406 -14.03 -9.28 -7.48
C PHE A 406 -13.27 -9.09 -8.79
N VAL A 407 -12.18 -8.33 -8.78
CA VAL A 407 -11.30 -8.17 -9.94
C VAL A 407 -10.71 -9.51 -10.36
N ALA A 408 -10.13 -10.26 -9.43
CA ALA A 408 -9.54 -11.57 -9.71
C ALA A 408 -10.58 -12.57 -10.24
N ALA A 409 -11.78 -12.60 -9.64
CA ALA A 409 -12.89 -13.44 -10.08
C ALA A 409 -13.33 -13.08 -11.52
N GLY A 410 -13.46 -11.80 -11.84
CA GLY A 410 -13.79 -11.33 -13.19
C GLY A 410 -12.75 -11.72 -14.24
N LEU A 411 -11.45 -11.64 -13.89
CA LEU A 411 -10.36 -11.98 -14.80
C LEU A 411 -10.21 -13.49 -15.08
N THR A 412 -10.66 -14.34 -14.15
CA THR A 412 -10.49 -15.80 -14.23
C THR A 412 -11.78 -16.55 -14.53
N GLY A 413 -12.92 -15.89 -14.45
CA GLY A 413 -14.23 -16.52 -14.54
C GLY A 413 -14.64 -17.32 -13.30
N ALA A 414 -14.01 -17.08 -12.15
CA ALA A 414 -14.35 -17.72 -10.87
C ALA A 414 -15.60 -17.09 -10.24
N ARG A 415 -16.25 -17.81 -9.36
CA ARG A 415 -17.24 -17.22 -8.45
C ARG A 415 -16.49 -16.61 -7.26
N PRO A 416 -16.70 -15.33 -6.91
CA PRO A 416 -15.99 -14.69 -5.79
C PRO A 416 -16.04 -15.51 -4.49
N GLU A 417 -17.21 -16.05 -4.15
CA GLU A 417 -17.45 -16.78 -2.91
C GLU A 417 -16.60 -18.06 -2.81
N SER A 418 -16.26 -18.66 -3.95
CA SER A 418 -15.41 -19.86 -3.99
C SER A 418 -13.96 -19.59 -3.53
N THR A 419 -13.54 -18.32 -3.52
CA THR A 419 -12.19 -17.92 -3.11
C THR A 419 -12.10 -17.56 -1.62
N PHE A 420 -13.23 -17.34 -0.92
CA PHE A 420 -13.26 -16.79 0.44
C PHE A 420 -12.46 -17.64 1.44
N LEU A 421 -12.82 -18.90 1.59
CA LEU A 421 -12.11 -19.77 2.53
C LEU A 421 -10.63 -19.98 2.14
N PRO A 422 -10.29 -20.23 0.86
CA PRO A 422 -8.88 -20.26 0.45
C PRO A 422 -8.11 -19.00 0.77
N LEU A 423 -8.66 -17.81 0.57
CA LEU A 423 -8.00 -16.54 0.87
C LEU A 423 -7.77 -16.37 2.36
N ILE A 424 -8.77 -16.67 3.20
CA ILE A 424 -8.61 -16.60 4.65
C ILE A 424 -7.47 -17.53 5.11
N VAL A 425 -7.49 -18.79 4.68
CA VAL A 425 -6.56 -19.81 5.19
C VAL A 425 -5.14 -19.61 4.67
N TYR A 426 -4.99 -19.34 3.37
CA TYR A 426 -3.68 -19.31 2.73
C TYR A 426 -3.01 -17.93 2.71
N TYR A 427 -3.79 -16.83 2.79
CA TYR A 427 -3.24 -15.49 2.71
C TYR A 427 -3.51 -14.65 3.95
N MET A 428 -4.78 -14.45 4.32
CA MET A 428 -5.12 -13.53 5.40
C MET A 428 -4.49 -13.95 6.74
N ILE A 429 -4.67 -15.20 7.17
CA ILE A 429 -4.10 -15.70 8.42
C ILE A 429 -2.56 -15.69 8.41
N PRO A 430 -1.86 -16.21 7.39
CA PRO A 430 -0.40 -16.15 7.38
C PRO A 430 0.18 -14.73 7.33
N ILE A 431 -0.44 -13.82 6.58
CA ILE A 431 -0.01 -12.41 6.53
C ILE A 431 -0.24 -11.75 7.90
N PHE A 432 -1.38 -12.00 8.54
CA PHE A 432 -1.67 -11.54 9.90
C PHE A 432 -0.61 -12.02 10.89
N LEU A 433 -0.23 -13.29 10.82
CA LEU A 433 0.82 -13.85 11.68
C LEU A 433 2.18 -13.21 11.42
N ILE A 434 2.56 -12.98 10.15
CA ILE A 434 3.79 -12.24 9.81
C ILE A 434 3.77 -10.85 10.45
N ALA A 435 2.66 -10.13 10.35
CA ALA A 435 2.52 -8.81 10.95
C ALA A 435 2.65 -8.85 12.48
N CYS A 436 2.04 -9.83 13.14
CA CYS A 436 2.20 -10.05 14.59
C CYS A 436 3.67 -10.32 14.96
N LEU A 437 4.34 -11.20 14.23
CA LEU A 437 5.75 -11.54 14.48
C LEU A 437 6.67 -10.34 14.28
N ILE A 438 6.37 -9.44 13.34
CA ILE A 438 7.09 -8.17 13.16
C ILE A 438 6.79 -7.24 14.36
N GLY A 439 5.52 -7.03 14.70
CA GLY A 439 5.13 -6.16 15.81
C GLY A 439 5.67 -6.63 17.17
N TRP A 440 5.95 -7.90 17.33
CA TRP A 440 6.63 -8.48 18.52
C TRP A 440 8.16 -8.43 18.44
N GLY A 441 8.75 -7.94 17.35
CA GLY A 441 10.20 -7.95 17.15
C GLY A 441 10.81 -9.34 16.94
N VAL A 442 10.00 -10.38 16.66
CA VAL A 442 10.47 -11.75 16.40
C VAL A 442 11.02 -11.91 14.99
N LEU A 443 10.33 -11.33 13.99
CA LEU A 443 10.84 -11.22 12.63
C LEU A 443 11.65 -9.94 12.51
N PRO A 444 12.97 -10.03 12.25
CA PRO A 444 13.82 -8.85 12.15
C PRO A 444 13.46 -8.02 10.92
N ILE A 445 13.46 -6.71 11.08
CA ILE A 445 13.37 -5.76 9.96
C ILE A 445 14.62 -4.87 9.95
N LEU A 446 14.90 -4.25 8.80
CA LEU A 446 16.03 -3.35 8.68
C LEU A 446 15.68 -1.97 9.25
N GLY A 447 16.60 -1.33 9.94
CA GLY A 447 16.42 0.04 10.47
C GLY A 447 15.97 0.13 11.93
N VAL A 448 15.80 -1.00 12.62
CA VAL A 448 15.59 -1.08 14.09
C VAL A 448 16.93 -1.06 14.78
#